data_c2d2ec922bad727b0b2c007eceabe905
#
_entry.id   c2d2ec922bad727b0b2c007eceabe905
#
_cell.length_a   1.000
_cell.length_b   1.000
_cell.length_c   1.000
_cell.angle_alpha   90.00
_cell.angle_beta   90.00
_cell.angle_gamma   90.00
#
_symmetry.space_group_name_H-M   'P 1'
#
loop_
_entity.id
_entity.type
_entity.pdbx_description
1 polymer ?
#
loop_
_entity_poly.entity_id
_entity_poly.type
_entity_poly.pdbx_seq_one_letter_code
_entity_poly.pdbx_strand_id
1 'polypeptide(L)'
;VKRGAWPVATAFAALIVLIAGLHTDATYARDDEKNPRKKAPIVRVPKAPKLVPLNKTAVPKLGPKREGPTTAARTLDSTKVKETKTKEHERKSASTEPKGKELRTKSAKTDSKTKETRTKETKETRKSLEAKSKSGLTKSALTKGGPPGADRATRRAVNAATPQLRQVQRVTHRNDILAARARLPVRPYPGERNFTGVPPSGETRFLTTEVVFNAGPDVTQQQIDEFARRHNCVPVGTTQSTLTGGRLIRFQIAGGGNTTDMVRAMEADRLGIAQPNYLYDAVQQQTAQTASPDQYVADKLKLAEVHKIATGKGVLIAIIDSQIDARHPELGSAIAESFDAVGKPDKPHTHGTGMLGAIVSQGKLMGIAPGAKALAIHAFATGSKQSPQATTQAIIAGLEFALAKGARIINMSFAGPYDPVLQVALKKASERGVILIAAVGNAGPTSPPLYPAADPHVIGVTATDQNDALYPGANRGAYVAVAAPGVNILAPAPEAAYQLTTGTSVAAAHASGVAALLLERHPNATAATILEVLTASATKLTSDQRDDQVGWGLIDPAAALAELDARIADSAVATTAPAAAPAPVPVPAPRVAPATEQRPKTLPRPVTAK
;
A
#
# COMPACT_ATOMS: atom_id res chain seq x y z
N VAL A 1 2.57 60.16 -18.15
CA VAL A 1 2.27 61.17 -17.11
C VAL A 1 1.62 60.47 -15.94
N LYS A 2 2.34 60.56 -14.81
CA LYS A 2 1.95 60.32 -13.41
C LYS A 2 1.40 58.92 -12.99
N ARG A 3 2.31 58.26 -12.26
CA ARG A 3 2.16 57.17 -11.30
C ARG A 3 1.20 57.55 -10.16
N GLY A 4 0.37 56.62 -9.72
CA GLY A 4 -0.34 56.67 -8.45
C GLY A 4 -0.24 55.29 -7.79
N ALA A 5 0.68 55.19 -6.82
CA ALA A 5 0.78 54.03 -5.91
C ALA A 5 -0.30 54.15 -4.82
N TRP A 6 -0.95 53.05 -4.48
CA TRP A 6 -1.78 52.93 -3.27
C TRP A 6 -1.23 51.81 -2.39
N PRO A 7 -1.18 52.00 -1.07
CA PRO A 7 -0.49 51.11 -0.15
C PRO A 7 -1.36 49.96 0.34
N VAL A 8 -0.75 48.79 0.37
CA VAL A 8 -1.23 47.60 1.09
C VAL A 8 -0.81 47.74 2.55
N ALA A 9 -1.69 48.24 3.40
CA ALA A 9 -1.55 48.14 4.87
C ALA A 9 -2.83 48.69 5.53
N THR A 10 -3.87 47.84 5.63
CA THR A 10 -4.95 47.95 6.66
C THR A 10 -5.99 46.85 6.44
N ALA A 11 -5.64 45.61 6.76
CA ALA A 11 -6.60 44.51 6.87
C ALA A 11 -6.12 43.41 7.85
N PHE A 12 -5.40 43.79 8.92
CA PHE A 12 -4.94 42.82 9.97
C PHE A 12 -5.26 43.28 11.39
N ALA A 13 -6.28 44.12 11.59
CA ALA A 13 -6.64 44.63 12.91
C ALA A 13 -8.11 44.42 13.31
N ALA A 14 -8.84 43.46 12.73
CA ALA A 14 -10.26 43.25 13.07
C ALA A 14 -10.61 41.81 13.47
N LEU A 15 -9.64 40.98 13.87
CA LEU A 15 -9.93 39.60 14.31
C LEU A 15 -9.29 39.22 15.67
N ILE A 16 -9.01 40.16 16.55
CA ILE A 16 -8.45 39.92 17.91
C ILE A 16 -9.33 40.51 19.02
N VAL A 17 -10.57 40.81 18.82
CA VAL A 17 -11.46 41.38 19.87
C VAL A 17 -12.68 40.49 20.19
N LEU A 18 -12.71 39.22 19.83
CA LEU A 18 -13.85 38.35 20.18
C LEU A 18 -13.50 37.06 20.96
N ILE A 19 -12.32 36.98 21.59
CA ILE A 19 -11.96 35.87 22.52
C ILE A 19 -11.31 36.45 23.79
N ALA A 20 -11.97 37.38 24.44
CA ALA A 20 -11.60 37.82 25.77
C ALA A 20 -12.86 38.24 26.54
N GLY A 21 -13.54 37.27 27.10
CA GLY A 21 -14.72 37.57 27.91
C GLY A 21 -15.45 36.30 28.37
N LEU A 22 -14.79 35.46 29.17
CA LEU A 22 -15.43 34.51 30.09
C LEU A 22 -14.32 33.78 30.90
N HIS A 23 -13.68 34.54 31.76
CA HIS A 23 -12.98 34.00 32.94
C HIS A 23 -13.42 34.85 34.12
N THR A 24 -14.27 34.29 34.98
CA THR A 24 -14.46 34.74 36.35
C THR A 24 -14.26 33.58 37.29
N ASP A 25 -13.18 33.66 38.02
CA ASP A 25 -12.93 33.33 39.42
C ASP A 25 -13.72 32.21 40.08
N ALA A 26 -12.99 31.22 40.56
CA ALA A 26 -13.26 30.51 41.80
C ALA A 26 -11.96 30.25 42.54
N THR A 27 -11.71 31.07 43.55
CA THR A 27 -10.67 30.99 44.55
C THR A 27 -10.86 29.81 45.51
N TYR A 28 -9.76 29.21 45.84
CA TYR A 28 -9.42 28.31 46.97
C TYR A 28 -10.13 28.59 48.28
N ALA A 29 -10.61 27.51 48.92
CA ALA A 29 -10.59 27.33 50.38
C ALA A 29 -10.43 25.82 50.70
N ARG A 30 -9.34 25.49 51.37
CA ARG A 30 -9.16 24.25 52.16
C ARG A 30 -10.00 24.38 53.44
N ASP A 31 -10.62 23.27 53.90
CA ASP A 31 -10.42 22.71 55.23
C ASP A 31 -11.29 21.48 55.53
N ASP A 32 -10.64 20.45 55.98
CA ASP A 32 -10.96 19.47 57.01
C ASP A 32 -12.29 18.70 57.18
N GLU A 33 -12.10 17.40 57.02
CA GLU A 33 -12.51 16.29 57.95
C GLU A 33 -13.94 16.07 58.39
N LYS A 34 -14.32 14.78 58.24
CA LYS A 34 -15.35 13.96 58.97
C LYS A 34 -16.63 13.60 58.23
N ASN A 35 -16.64 12.32 57.81
CA ASN A 35 -17.78 11.39 57.61
C ASN A 35 -18.90 11.53 58.64
N PRO A 36 -20.21 11.22 58.44
CA PRO A 36 -20.69 10.04 57.70
C PRO A 36 -22.04 10.20 56.86
N ARG A 37 -22.20 9.27 55.91
CA ARG A 37 -23.49 8.72 55.39
C ARG A 37 -24.70 9.63 55.35
N LYS A 38 -25.06 10.12 54.16
CA LYS A 38 -26.46 10.36 53.78
C LYS A 38 -26.74 9.89 52.33
N LYS A 39 -27.77 9.07 52.23
CA LYS A 39 -28.28 8.45 50.98
C LYS A 39 -28.73 9.52 49.99
N ALA A 40 -28.30 9.39 48.71
CA ALA A 40 -28.82 10.18 47.62
C ALA A 40 -30.26 9.76 47.22
N PRO A 41 -31.12 10.66 46.76
CA PRO A 41 -32.50 10.34 46.39
C PRO A 41 -32.56 9.61 45.05
N ILE A 42 -33.37 8.56 45.01
CA ILE A 42 -33.68 7.75 43.84
C ILE A 42 -34.59 8.57 42.90
N VAL A 43 -34.09 8.95 41.74
CA VAL A 43 -34.89 9.47 40.64
C VAL A 43 -35.63 8.31 39.97
N ARG A 44 -36.96 8.28 40.12
CA ARG A 44 -37.83 7.30 39.45
C ARG A 44 -37.96 7.64 37.96
N VAL A 45 -37.50 6.72 37.10
CA VAL A 45 -37.78 6.73 35.66
C VAL A 45 -39.23 6.30 35.43
N PRO A 46 -40.03 6.99 34.59
CA PRO A 46 -41.40 6.59 34.27
C PRO A 46 -41.44 5.27 33.51
N LYS A 47 -42.33 4.37 33.87
CA LYS A 47 -42.60 3.10 33.19
C LYS A 47 -43.17 3.35 31.80
N ALA A 48 -42.61 2.69 30.80
CA ALA A 48 -43.12 2.60 29.42
C ALA A 48 -44.56 2.01 29.41
N PRO A 49 -45.43 2.48 28.50
CA PRO A 49 -46.80 1.98 28.39
C PRO A 49 -46.82 0.54 27.85
N LYS A 50 -47.71 -0.27 28.41
CA LYS A 50 -47.98 -1.67 28.02
C LYS A 50 -48.54 -1.73 26.60
N LEU A 51 -47.91 -2.48 25.71
CA LEU A 51 -48.45 -2.87 24.42
C LEU A 51 -49.68 -3.80 24.60
N VAL A 52 -50.79 -3.44 23.96
CA VAL A 52 -52.03 -4.22 23.87
C VAL A 52 -51.85 -5.28 22.78
N PRO A 53 -52.25 -6.56 22.99
CA PRO A 53 -52.13 -7.60 21.96
C PRO A 53 -53.17 -7.40 20.86
N LEU A 54 -52.73 -7.38 19.61
CA LEU A 54 -53.60 -7.41 18.43
C LEU A 54 -54.17 -8.81 18.21
N ASN A 55 -55.46 -8.86 18.06
CA ASN A 55 -56.31 -10.01 17.82
C ASN A 55 -55.96 -10.78 16.55
N LYS A 56 -55.97 -12.10 16.68
CA LYS A 56 -55.92 -13.07 15.58
C LYS A 56 -57.17 -12.96 14.72
N THR A 57 -57.03 -12.57 13.47
CA THR A 57 -58.10 -12.77 12.46
C THR A 57 -57.71 -13.95 11.55
N ALA A 58 -58.74 -14.73 11.31
CA ALA A 58 -58.73 -16.08 10.73
C ALA A 58 -58.27 -16.13 9.26
N VAL A 59 -57.57 -17.21 8.93
CA VAL A 59 -57.28 -17.65 7.57
C VAL A 59 -58.43 -18.51 7.07
N PRO A 60 -59.01 -18.30 5.88
CA PRO A 60 -59.98 -19.21 5.29
C PRO A 60 -59.27 -20.43 4.67
N LYS A 61 -59.73 -21.63 5.04
CA LYS A 61 -59.39 -22.90 4.38
C LYS A 61 -60.14 -22.98 3.05
N LEU A 62 -59.44 -23.28 1.97
CA LEU A 62 -60.03 -23.80 0.74
C LEU A 62 -59.53 -25.23 0.57
N GLY A 63 -60.47 -26.17 0.59
CA GLY A 63 -60.27 -27.61 0.43
C GLY A 63 -60.38 -28.06 -1.03
N PRO A 64 -60.30 -29.37 -1.27
CA PRO A 64 -59.67 -29.97 -2.45
C PRO A 64 -60.65 -30.45 -3.53
N LYS A 65 -60.11 -30.69 -4.76
CA LYS A 65 -60.53 -31.66 -5.80
C LYS A 65 -59.99 -31.20 -7.15
N ARG A 66 -59.41 -32.02 -8.05
CA ARG A 66 -59.73 -33.38 -8.53
C ARG A 66 -58.51 -33.94 -9.29
N GLU A 67 -58.30 -35.17 -9.11
CA GLU A 67 -57.88 -36.37 -9.85
C GLU A 67 -57.52 -36.24 -11.35
N GLY A 68 -56.39 -36.78 -11.72
CA GLY A 68 -55.78 -37.86 -12.40
C GLY A 68 -55.80 -37.85 -13.95
N PRO A 69 -55.08 -38.71 -14.69
CA PRO A 69 -54.61 -40.01 -14.31
C PRO A 69 -53.15 -40.38 -14.64
N THR A 70 -52.68 -41.40 -13.98
CA THR A 70 -51.63 -42.39 -14.13
C THR A 70 -51.13 -42.72 -15.52
N THR A 71 -49.78 -42.93 -15.67
CA THR A 71 -49.25 -44.24 -16.17
C THR A 71 -47.75 -44.41 -15.88
N ALA A 72 -47.49 -45.46 -15.14
CA ALA A 72 -46.54 -46.56 -15.34
C ALA A 72 -45.04 -46.31 -15.13
N ALA A 73 -44.60 -46.90 -14.05
CA ALA A 73 -43.25 -47.32 -13.72
C ALA A 73 -42.64 -48.30 -14.74
N ARG A 74 -41.32 -48.23 -14.94
CA ARG A 74 -40.48 -49.41 -15.22
C ARG A 74 -39.07 -49.21 -14.65
N THR A 75 -38.82 -49.92 -13.60
CA THR A 75 -37.52 -50.40 -13.11
C THR A 75 -36.85 -51.30 -14.14
N LEU A 76 -35.54 -51.20 -14.32
CA LEU A 76 -34.59 -52.26 -14.68
C LEU A 76 -33.17 -51.78 -14.34
N ASP A 77 -32.64 -52.31 -13.39
CA ASP A 77 -31.62 -53.25 -12.97
C ASP A 77 -30.29 -53.20 -13.75
N SER A 78 -29.25 -53.23 -12.92
CA SER A 78 -27.83 -53.34 -13.13
C SER A 78 -27.38 -54.29 -14.26
N THR A 79 -26.29 -53.94 -14.97
CA THR A 79 -25.13 -54.86 -15.14
C THR A 79 -23.92 -54.18 -15.77
N LYS A 80 -22.76 -54.54 -15.25
CA LYS A 80 -21.38 -54.44 -15.73
C LYS A 80 -21.22 -54.63 -17.23
N VAL A 81 -20.21 -53.95 -17.83
CA VAL A 81 -19.21 -54.56 -18.74
C VAL A 81 -18.07 -53.54 -19.04
N LYS A 82 -16.87 -53.87 -18.60
CA LYS A 82 -15.57 -54.07 -19.27
C LYS A 82 -14.93 -52.93 -20.12
N GLU A 83 -13.68 -52.73 -19.73
CA GLU A 83 -12.56 -52.13 -20.48
C GLU A 83 -12.45 -52.60 -21.95
N THR A 84 -12.07 -51.69 -22.82
CA THR A 84 -11.26 -52.04 -23.99
C THR A 84 -10.26 -50.92 -24.31
N LYS A 85 -8.99 -51.29 -24.31
CA LYS A 85 -7.85 -50.57 -24.89
C LYS A 85 -7.92 -50.62 -26.42
N THR A 86 -7.59 -49.52 -27.10
CA THR A 86 -6.96 -49.54 -28.45
C THR A 86 -6.19 -48.23 -28.65
N LYS A 87 -4.92 -48.31 -28.67
CA LYS A 87 -3.82 -48.21 -29.65
C LYS A 87 -3.83 -46.97 -30.59
N GLU A 88 -2.68 -46.27 -30.47
CA GLU A 88 -1.92 -45.47 -31.40
C GLU A 88 -2.30 -45.46 -32.88
N HIS A 89 -2.30 -44.27 -33.48
CA HIS A 89 -1.75 -44.06 -34.80
C HIS A 89 -1.09 -42.69 -34.95
N GLU A 90 0.24 -42.71 -35.11
CA GLU A 90 1.07 -41.61 -35.67
C GLU A 90 0.60 -41.27 -37.10
N ARG A 91 0.58 -39.98 -37.42
CA ARG A 91 0.84 -39.49 -38.80
C ARG A 91 1.60 -38.17 -38.78
N LYS A 92 2.82 -38.27 -39.31
CA LYS A 92 3.68 -37.18 -39.78
C LYS A 92 3.06 -36.49 -41.02
N SER A 93 3.24 -35.15 -41.10
CA SER A 93 3.51 -34.41 -42.32
C SER A 93 3.81 -32.95 -41.91
N ALA A 94 5.02 -32.48 -42.02
CA ALA A 94 5.74 -31.87 -43.13
C ALA A 94 5.34 -30.39 -43.37
N SER A 95 6.24 -29.53 -42.94
CA SER A 95 6.77 -28.24 -43.46
C SER A 95 6.01 -27.47 -44.51
N THR A 96 5.84 -26.17 -44.29
CA THR A 96 6.25 -25.11 -45.25
C THR A 96 6.28 -23.75 -44.56
N GLU A 97 7.46 -23.13 -44.59
CA GLU A 97 7.65 -21.68 -44.34
C GLU A 97 7.16 -20.88 -45.58
N PRO A 98 6.83 -19.63 -45.43
CA PRO A 98 7.28 -18.65 -46.38
C PRO A 98 8.05 -17.48 -45.78
N LYS A 99 9.18 -17.21 -46.39
CA LYS A 99 10.02 -16.01 -46.30
C LYS A 99 9.24 -14.74 -46.59
N GLY A 100 9.38 -13.73 -45.76
CA GLY A 100 8.87 -12.36 -46.00
C GLY A 100 9.79 -11.31 -45.36
N LYS A 101 10.64 -10.78 -46.20
CA LYS A 101 11.41 -9.51 -46.27
C LYS A 101 11.42 -8.55 -45.08
N GLU A 102 12.67 -8.24 -44.71
CA GLU A 102 13.14 -7.07 -43.94
C GLU A 102 12.59 -5.73 -44.46
N LEU A 103 12.17 -4.90 -43.51
CA LEU A 103 12.26 -3.44 -43.62
C LEU A 103 12.89 -2.90 -42.33
N ARG A 104 14.19 -2.63 -42.43
CA ARG A 104 14.96 -1.89 -41.43
C ARG A 104 14.54 -0.43 -41.46
N THR A 105 14.07 0.10 -40.34
CA THR A 105 14.05 1.53 -40.07
C THR A 105 15.16 1.90 -39.10
N LYS A 106 16.02 2.82 -39.54
CA LYS A 106 17.11 3.44 -38.79
C LYS A 106 16.56 4.38 -37.71
N SER A 107 16.54 3.96 -36.45
CA SER A 107 16.33 4.89 -35.31
C SER A 107 16.77 4.31 -33.96
N ALA A 108 17.95 3.70 -33.90
CA ALA A 108 18.44 3.14 -32.63
C ALA A 108 19.96 3.34 -32.42
N LYS A 109 20.53 4.49 -32.81
CA LYS A 109 21.98 4.73 -32.63
C LYS A 109 22.32 5.90 -31.68
N THR A 110 21.36 6.62 -31.14
CA THR A 110 21.65 7.77 -30.25
C THR A 110 21.56 7.43 -28.75
N ASP A 111 20.80 6.38 -28.37
CA ASP A 111 20.62 6.04 -26.94
C ASP A 111 21.69 5.13 -26.32
N SER A 112 22.51 4.47 -27.15
CA SER A 112 23.53 3.55 -26.62
C SER A 112 24.78 4.27 -26.09
N LYS A 113 25.14 5.45 -26.62
CA LYS A 113 26.32 6.21 -26.16
C LYS A 113 26.16 6.84 -24.79
N THR A 114 24.97 7.30 -24.44
CA THR A 114 24.69 7.92 -23.13
C THR A 114 24.64 6.90 -22.00
N LYS A 115 24.19 5.67 -22.29
CA LYS A 115 24.19 4.56 -21.30
C LYS A 115 25.60 4.02 -21.03
N GLU A 116 26.44 3.95 -22.05
CA GLU A 116 27.82 3.44 -21.88
C GLU A 116 28.72 4.39 -21.09
N THR A 117 28.56 5.70 -21.25
CA THR A 117 29.31 6.70 -20.48
C THR A 117 28.92 6.70 -19.01
N ARG A 118 27.61 6.58 -18.72
CA ARG A 118 27.11 6.53 -17.34
C ARG A 118 27.50 5.23 -16.60
N THR A 119 27.64 4.11 -17.33
CA THR A 119 28.07 2.83 -16.75
C THR A 119 29.58 2.79 -16.52
N LYS A 120 30.39 3.51 -17.31
CA LYS A 120 31.84 3.62 -17.11
C LYS A 120 32.17 4.51 -15.91
N GLU A 121 31.55 5.67 -15.75
CA GLU A 121 31.73 6.54 -14.57
C GLU A 121 31.38 5.84 -13.26
N THR A 122 30.28 5.08 -13.24
CA THR A 122 29.88 4.32 -12.03
C THR A 122 30.86 3.19 -11.71
N LYS A 123 31.45 2.54 -12.74
CA LYS A 123 32.47 1.50 -12.55
C LYS A 123 33.82 2.06 -12.10
N GLU A 124 34.23 3.21 -12.59
CA GLU A 124 35.48 3.85 -12.16
C GLU A 124 35.38 4.39 -10.73
N THR A 125 34.27 5.03 -10.36
CA THR A 125 34.04 5.48 -9.00
C THR A 125 33.98 4.30 -8.01
N ARG A 126 33.38 3.17 -8.41
CA ARG A 126 33.39 1.94 -7.62
C ARG A 126 34.78 1.32 -7.47
N LYS A 127 35.57 1.29 -8.53
CA LYS A 127 36.97 0.79 -8.48
C LYS A 127 37.88 1.67 -7.62
N SER A 128 37.71 3.01 -7.66
CA SER A 128 38.51 3.93 -6.84
C SER A 128 38.15 3.85 -5.36
N LEU A 129 36.89 3.58 -5.02
CA LEU A 129 36.44 3.37 -3.65
C LEU A 129 36.84 2.00 -3.09
N GLU A 130 36.82 0.94 -3.93
CA GLU A 130 37.31 -0.38 -3.56
C GLU A 130 38.86 -0.41 -3.40
N ALA A 131 39.59 0.41 -4.16
CA ALA A 131 41.04 0.55 -4.03
C ALA A 131 41.42 1.28 -2.72
N LYS A 132 40.65 2.28 -2.30
CA LYS A 132 40.90 3.00 -1.02
C LYS A 132 40.49 2.18 0.21
N SER A 133 39.53 1.24 0.10
CA SER A 133 39.17 0.33 1.19
C SER A 133 40.15 -0.82 1.41
N LYS A 134 40.94 -1.17 0.38
CA LYS A 134 41.95 -2.26 0.42
C LYS A 134 43.30 -1.85 0.98
N SER A 135 43.61 -0.56 1.09
CA SER A 135 44.89 -0.08 1.61
C SER A 135 44.99 0.01 3.13
N GLY A 136 43.91 -0.31 3.87
CA GLY A 136 43.88 -0.22 5.32
C GLY A 136 43.69 -1.54 6.11
N LEU A 137 43.62 -2.69 5.43
CA LEU A 137 43.50 -3.97 6.12
C LEU A 137 44.66 -4.90 5.74
N THR A 138 45.56 -5.10 6.69
CA THR A 138 46.65 -6.05 6.62
C THR A 138 46.14 -7.47 6.38
N LYS A 139 46.74 -8.15 5.39
CA LYS A 139 46.55 -9.57 5.08
C LYS A 139 46.93 -10.45 6.29
N SER A 140 45.95 -10.79 7.11
CA SER A 140 46.07 -11.95 8.01
C SER A 140 44.67 -12.43 8.37
N ALA A 141 44.39 -13.71 8.09
CA ALA A 141 43.17 -14.49 8.42
C ALA A 141 42.20 -14.72 7.24
N LEU A 142 42.65 -15.47 6.24
CA LEU A 142 41.78 -16.27 5.36
C LEU A 142 42.30 -17.70 5.40
N THR A 143 41.97 -18.45 6.47
CA THR A 143 42.05 -19.91 6.46
C THR A 143 40.91 -20.49 7.30
N LYS A 144 40.08 -21.25 6.56
CA LYS A 144 39.26 -22.40 6.98
C LYS A 144 38.28 -22.25 8.19
N GLY A 145 36.99 -22.44 7.89
CA GLY A 145 36.03 -23.09 8.78
C GLY A 145 35.74 -22.34 10.08
N GLY A 146 34.93 -21.29 10.04
CA GLY A 146 34.43 -20.64 11.24
C GLY A 146 33.09 -21.17 11.70
N PRO A 147 32.84 -21.25 13.03
CA PRO A 147 31.57 -21.67 13.62
C PRO A 147 30.46 -20.61 13.42
N PRO A 148 29.18 -20.92 13.74
CA PRO A 148 28.01 -20.05 13.50
C PRO A 148 28.01 -18.82 14.43
N GLY A 149 28.87 -17.86 14.16
CA GLY A 149 29.04 -16.60 14.89
C GLY A 149 29.42 -15.41 13.99
N ALA A 150 29.58 -15.64 12.69
CA ALA A 150 30.02 -14.61 11.73
C ALA A 150 29.04 -13.43 11.57
N ASP A 151 27.78 -13.61 11.91
CA ASP A 151 26.75 -12.58 11.80
C ASP A 151 26.92 -11.42 12.82
N ARG A 152 27.51 -11.69 13.99
CA ARG A 152 27.82 -10.65 14.99
C ARG A 152 28.99 -9.75 14.61
N ALA A 153 29.97 -10.28 13.88
CA ALA A 153 31.15 -9.52 13.45
C ALA A 153 30.82 -8.57 12.30
N THR A 154 29.97 -9.00 11.37
CA THR A 154 29.49 -8.18 10.25
C THR A 154 28.62 -7.03 10.74
N ARG A 155 27.73 -7.27 11.70
CA ARG A 155 26.92 -6.22 12.37
C ARG A 155 27.76 -5.23 13.16
N ARG A 156 28.87 -5.66 13.79
CA ARG A 156 29.84 -4.75 14.44
C ARG A 156 30.63 -3.90 13.42
N ALA A 157 30.96 -4.43 12.25
CA ALA A 157 31.66 -3.69 11.21
C ALA A 157 30.78 -2.61 10.57
N VAL A 158 29.46 -2.85 10.42
CA VAL A 158 28.51 -1.84 9.94
C VAL A 158 28.33 -0.70 10.92
N ASN A 159 28.33 -1.00 12.24
CA ASN A 159 28.28 0.04 13.27
C ASN A 159 29.58 0.84 13.41
N ALA A 160 30.71 0.34 12.88
CA ALA A 160 31.99 1.05 12.83
C ALA A 160 32.16 1.88 11.54
N ALA A 161 31.22 1.81 10.60
CA ALA A 161 31.30 2.60 9.36
C ALA A 161 31.20 4.10 9.67
N THR A 162 32.03 4.89 9.02
CA THR A 162 31.97 6.35 9.14
C THR A 162 30.61 6.87 8.64
N PRO A 163 30.11 8.02 9.12
CA PRO A 163 28.87 8.62 8.63
C PRO A 163 28.84 8.76 7.10
N GLN A 164 29.98 9.09 6.48
CA GLN A 164 30.10 9.19 5.03
C GLN A 164 29.90 7.84 4.33
N LEU A 165 30.48 6.76 4.86
CA LEU A 165 30.30 5.42 4.28
C LEU A 165 28.84 4.96 4.40
N ARG A 166 28.20 5.20 5.56
CA ARG A 166 26.76 4.93 5.72
C ARG A 166 25.91 5.70 4.73
N GLN A 167 26.24 6.98 4.50
CA GLN A 167 25.53 7.80 3.52
C GLN A 167 25.64 7.24 2.10
N VAL A 168 26.83 6.82 1.67
CA VAL A 168 27.04 6.19 0.34
C VAL A 168 26.23 4.90 0.23
N GLN A 169 26.25 4.05 1.26
CA GLN A 169 25.46 2.82 1.29
C GLN A 169 23.95 3.10 1.16
N ARG A 170 23.43 4.10 1.87
CA ARG A 170 22.02 4.50 1.80
C ARG A 170 21.62 5.02 0.43
N VAL A 171 22.49 5.82 -0.21
CA VAL A 171 22.23 6.31 -1.58
C VAL A 171 22.20 5.15 -2.57
N THR A 172 23.15 4.21 -2.46
CA THR A 172 23.17 3.01 -3.31
C THR A 172 21.89 2.19 -3.10
N HIS A 173 21.53 1.90 -1.87
CA HIS A 173 20.32 1.15 -1.54
C HIS A 173 19.03 1.83 -2.05
N ARG A 174 18.94 3.15 -1.91
CA ARG A 174 17.82 3.93 -2.50
C ARG A 174 17.75 3.77 -4.01
N ASN A 175 18.89 3.84 -4.70
CA ASN A 175 18.95 3.66 -6.16
C ASN A 175 18.52 2.24 -6.56
N ASP A 176 18.88 1.23 -5.78
CA ASP A 176 18.44 -0.16 -6.03
C ASP A 176 16.92 -0.32 -5.83
N ILE A 177 16.33 0.34 -4.83
CA ILE A 177 14.86 0.40 -4.65
C ILE A 177 14.20 1.06 -5.86
N LEU A 178 14.72 2.20 -6.33
CA LEU A 178 14.20 2.90 -7.50
C LEU A 178 14.30 2.04 -8.77
N ALA A 179 15.43 1.34 -8.95
CA ALA A 179 15.63 0.41 -10.07
C ALA A 179 14.65 -0.77 -10.02
N ALA A 180 14.37 -1.32 -8.84
CA ALA A 180 13.34 -2.35 -8.68
C ALA A 180 11.94 -1.82 -9.03
N ARG A 181 11.58 -0.63 -8.54
CA ARG A 181 10.29 0.02 -8.87
C ARG A 181 10.15 0.38 -10.35
N ALA A 182 11.24 0.73 -11.03
CA ALA A 182 11.24 0.98 -12.48
C ALA A 182 10.93 -0.27 -13.32
N ARG A 183 10.99 -1.48 -12.73
CA ARG A 183 10.57 -2.75 -13.37
C ARG A 183 9.07 -3.02 -13.21
N LEU A 184 8.35 -2.21 -12.42
CA LEU A 184 6.90 -2.36 -12.30
C LEU A 184 6.23 -2.10 -13.65
N PRO A 185 5.10 -2.78 -13.94
CA PRO A 185 4.34 -2.50 -15.14
C PRO A 185 3.94 -1.02 -15.19
N VAL A 186 4.43 -0.32 -16.20
CA VAL A 186 3.98 1.06 -16.44
C VAL A 186 2.56 0.99 -16.96
N ARG A 187 1.62 1.54 -16.19
CA ARG A 187 0.24 1.74 -16.61
C ARG A 187 0.04 3.22 -16.88
N PRO A 188 -0.62 3.57 -17.99
CA PRO A 188 -0.93 4.96 -18.27
C PRO A 188 -1.72 5.58 -17.12
N TYR A 189 -1.31 6.77 -16.71
CA TYR A 189 -2.00 7.50 -15.65
C TYR A 189 -3.21 8.26 -16.24
N PRO A 190 -4.30 8.44 -15.50
CA PRO A 190 -5.41 9.27 -15.95
C PRO A 190 -4.96 10.65 -16.43
N GLY A 191 -5.35 11.01 -17.66
CA GLY A 191 -4.90 12.22 -18.35
C GLY A 191 -3.74 12.01 -19.34
N GLU A 192 -3.05 10.87 -19.34
CA GLU A 192 -2.08 10.53 -20.37
C GLU A 192 -2.76 10.08 -21.67
N ARG A 193 -2.06 10.27 -22.82
CA ARG A 193 -2.65 10.01 -24.16
C ARG A 193 -3.16 8.59 -24.38
N ASN A 194 -2.54 7.60 -23.74
CA ASN A 194 -2.86 6.18 -23.88
C ASN A 194 -3.65 5.63 -22.69
N PHE A 195 -4.21 6.50 -21.84
CA PHE A 195 -5.02 6.08 -20.72
C PHE A 195 -6.38 5.55 -21.21
N THR A 196 -6.81 4.45 -20.59
CA THR A 196 -8.19 3.93 -20.69
C THR A 196 -8.56 3.25 -19.38
N GLY A 197 -9.81 3.43 -18.93
CA GLY A 197 -10.42 2.68 -17.83
C GLY A 197 -11.10 1.39 -18.29
N VAL A 198 -11.04 1.08 -19.59
CA VAL A 198 -11.53 -0.19 -20.14
C VAL A 198 -10.72 -1.34 -19.53
N PRO A 199 -11.39 -2.37 -18.95
CA PRO A 199 -10.69 -3.50 -18.35
C PRO A 199 -9.88 -4.25 -19.40
N PRO A 200 -8.69 -4.78 -19.03
CA PRO A 200 -7.94 -5.66 -19.91
C PRO A 200 -8.78 -6.87 -20.36
N SER A 201 -8.48 -7.40 -21.54
CA SER A 201 -9.13 -8.62 -22.02
C SER A 201 -8.97 -9.76 -20.99
N GLY A 202 -10.08 -10.41 -20.66
CA GLY A 202 -10.12 -11.49 -19.68
C GLY A 202 -10.24 -11.05 -18.21
N GLU A 203 -10.21 -9.75 -17.90
CA GLU A 203 -10.51 -9.29 -16.55
C GLU A 203 -12.02 -9.35 -16.28
N THR A 204 -12.41 -10.05 -15.22
CA THR A 204 -13.81 -10.29 -14.85
C THR A 204 -14.14 -9.94 -13.40
N ARG A 205 -13.14 -9.49 -12.63
CA ARG A 205 -13.30 -9.13 -11.21
C ARG A 205 -13.90 -7.75 -11.04
N PHE A 206 -15.16 -7.60 -11.48
CA PHE A 206 -15.94 -6.38 -11.32
C PHE A 206 -17.44 -6.69 -11.32
N LEU A 207 -18.23 -5.75 -10.84
CA LEU A 207 -19.68 -5.81 -10.95
C LEU A 207 -20.10 -5.59 -12.40
N THR A 208 -20.73 -6.58 -13.00
CA THR A 208 -21.08 -6.57 -14.45
C THR A 208 -22.15 -5.57 -14.82
N THR A 209 -22.80 -4.96 -13.83
CA THR A 209 -23.90 -4.02 -14.02
C THR A 209 -23.59 -2.62 -13.49
N GLU A 210 -22.35 -2.38 -13.04
CA GLU A 210 -21.98 -1.09 -12.44
C GLU A 210 -20.71 -0.50 -13.09
N VAL A 211 -20.75 0.80 -13.28
CA VAL A 211 -19.60 1.62 -13.67
C VAL A 211 -19.33 2.64 -12.58
N VAL A 212 -18.05 2.81 -12.24
CA VAL A 212 -17.57 3.92 -11.43
C VAL A 212 -17.08 5.02 -12.35
N PHE A 213 -17.62 6.21 -12.18
CA PHE A 213 -17.25 7.40 -12.92
C PHE A 213 -16.71 8.46 -11.98
N ASN A 214 -15.45 8.84 -12.13
CA ASN A 214 -14.85 9.93 -11.41
C ASN A 214 -14.97 11.21 -12.25
N ALA A 215 -16.00 12.00 -12.01
CA ALA A 215 -16.22 13.28 -12.66
C ALA A 215 -15.17 14.31 -12.22
N GLY A 216 -14.63 15.07 -13.17
CA GLY A 216 -13.72 16.17 -12.87
C GLY A 216 -14.35 17.24 -11.96
N PRO A 217 -13.54 18.09 -11.32
CA PRO A 217 -14.04 19.11 -10.39
C PRO A 217 -15.00 20.13 -11.04
N ASP A 218 -14.80 20.43 -12.31
CA ASP A 218 -15.57 21.43 -13.06
C ASP A 218 -16.84 20.86 -13.74
N VAL A 219 -17.07 19.55 -13.64
CA VAL A 219 -18.26 18.91 -14.24
C VAL A 219 -19.50 19.24 -13.40
N THR A 220 -20.48 19.87 -14.03
CA THR A 220 -21.73 20.29 -13.37
C THR A 220 -22.69 19.11 -13.12
N GLN A 221 -23.69 19.29 -12.26
CA GLN A 221 -24.71 18.27 -12.04
C GLN A 221 -25.54 18.05 -13.31
N GLN A 222 -25.86 19.12 -14.06
CA GLN A 222 -26.57 19.00 -15.32
C GLN A 222 -25.81 18.11 -16.34
N GLN A 223 -24.49 18.29 -16.47
CA GLN A 223 -23.66 17.44 -17.32
C GLN A 223 -23.67 15.98 -16.89
N ILE A 224 -23.70 15.71 -15.57
CA ILE A 224 -23.82 14.35 -15.04
C ILE A 224 -25.16 13.74 -15.39
N ASP A 225 -26.25 14.51 -15.25
CA ASP A 225 -27.60 14.04 -15.55
C ASP A 225 -27.79 13.81 -17.05
N GLU A 226 -27.20 14.64 -17.90
CA GLU A 226 -27.17 14.44 -19.37
C GLU A 226 -26.35 13.23 -19.75
N PHE A 227 -25.19 13.04 -19.12
CA PHE A 227 -24.33 11.88 -19.27
C PHE A 227 -25.06 10.59 -18.90
N ALA A 228 -25.72 10.55 -17.74
CA ALA A 228 -26.50 9.41 -17.28
C ALA A 228 -27.61 9.02 -18.27
N ARG A 229 -28.35 10.01 -18.78
CA ARG A 229 -29.39 9.80 -19.79
C ARG A 229 -28.82 9.28 -21.12
N ARG A 230 -27.70 9.86 -21.59
CA ARG A 230 -27.05 9.46 -22.85
C ARG A 230 -26.58 8.02 -22.81
N HIS A 231 -26.03 7.59 -21.69
CA HIS A 231 -25.48 6.25 -21.51
C HIS A 231 -26.47 5.25 -20.90
N ASN A 232 -27.75 5.62 -20.81
CA ASN A 232 -28.81 4.77 -20.24
C ASN A 232 -28.38 4.14 -18.90
N CYS A 233 -27.89 4.96 -17.98
CA CYS A 233 -27.47 4.52 -16.65
C CYS A 233 -28.10 5.40 -15.54
N VAL A 234 -28.19 4.86 -14.33
CA VAL A 234 -28.81 5.52 -13.19
C VAL A 234 -27.77 5.70 -12.09
N PRO A 235 -27.57 6.90 -11.53
CA PRO A 235 -26.68 7.09 -10.39
C PRO A 235 -27.28 6.42 -9.15
N VAL A 236 -26.54 5.48 -8.55
CA VAL A 236 -26.93 4.73 -7.34
C VAL A 236 -26.08 5.08 -6.13
N GLY A 237 -25.12 5.96 -6.28
CA GLY A 237 -24.30 6.50 -5.21
C GLY A 237 -23.35 7.57 -5.72
N THR A 238 -23.19 8.64 -4.93
CA THR A 238 -22.25 9.73 -5.24
C THR A 238 -21.47 10.07 -3.97
N THR A 239 -20.14 10.17 -4.09
CA THR A 239 -19.25 10.55 -3.00
C THR A 239 -18.30 11.63 -3.49
N GLN A 240 -18.21 12.73 -2.76
CA GLN A 240 -17.15 13.72 -2.99
C GLN A 240 -15.83 13.12 -2.52
N SER A 241 -14.84 13.09 -3.40
CA SER A 241 -13.53 12.53 -3.09
C SER A 241 -12.43 13.58 -3.21
N THR A 242 -11.73 13.80 -2.13
CA THR A 242 -10.54 14.67 -2.08
C THR A 242 -9.30 13.97 -2.63
N LEU A 243 -9.33 12.63 -2.66
CA LEU A 243 -8.26 11.79 -3.17
C LEU A 243 -8.29 11.72 -4.70
N THR A 244 -9.46 11.58 -5.29
CA THR A 244 -9.61 11.52 -6.75
C THR A 244 -9.83 12.89 -7.38
N GLY A 245 -9.98 13.95 -6.55
CA GLY A 245 -10.09 15.33 -7.00
C GLY A 245 -11.44 15.68 -7.65
N GLY A 246 -12.48 14.86 -7.42
CA GLY A 246 -13.77 15.07 -8.06
C GLY A 246 -14.91 14.35 -7.36
N ARG A 247 -15.98 14.10 -8.09
CA ARG A 247 -17.13 13.33 -7.62
C ARG A 247 -17.04 11.90 -8.15
N LEU A 248 -16.96 10.95 -7.23
CA LEU A 248 -17.03 9.53 -7.54
C LEU A 248 -18.49 9.10 -7.58
N ILE A 249 -18.97 8.76 -8.76
CA ILE A 249 -20.36 8.41 -9.02
C ILE A 249 -20.41 6.94 -9.42
N ARG A 250 -21.26 6.18 -8.74
CA ARG A 250 -21.56 4.80 -9.11
C ARG A 250 -22.82 4.80 -9.96
N PHE A 251 -22.70 4.33 -11.19
CA PHE A 251 -23.82 4.17 -12.11
C PHE A 251 -24.21 2.70 -12.24
N GLN A 252 -25.50 2.44 -12.12
CA GLN A 252 -26.13 1.18 -12.50
C GLN A 252 -26.47 1.23 -13.98
N ILE A 253 -26.03 0.24 -14.76
CA ILE A 253 -26.33 0.09 -16.18
C ILE A 253 -27.77 -0.42 -16.32
N ALA A 254 -28.62 0.30 -17.03
CA ALA A 254 -29.98 -0.14 -17.31
C ALA A 254 -30.02 -1.12 -18.47
N GLY A 255 -30.95 -2.09 -18.44
CA GLY A 255 -31.20 -3.00 -19.56
C GLY A 255 -30.17 -4.09 -19.80
N GLY A 256 -29.25 -4.36 -18.85
CA GLY A 256 -28.27 -5.48 -18.97
C GLY A 256 -27.15 -5.26 -19.98
N GLY A 257 -26.76 -4.01 -20.25
CA GLY A 257 -25.66 -3.66 -21.14
C GLY A 257 -24.30 -4.18 -20.66
N ASN A 258 -23.36 -4.32 -21.57
CA ASN A 258 -21.99 -4.75 -21.31
C ASN A 258 -21.18 -3.62 -20.63
N THR A 259 -20.60 -3.89 -19.48
CA THR A 259 -19.82 -2.89 -18.71
C THR A 259 -18.63 -2.35 -19.49
N THR A 260 -17.92 -3.20 -20.24
CA THR A 260 -16.75 -2.79 -21.03
C THR A 260 -17.12 -1.83 -22.16
N ASP A 261 -18.23 -2.09 -22.83
CA ASP A 261 -18.72 -1.22 -23.92
C ASP A 261 -19.25 0.10 -23.35
N MET A 262 -19.90 0.05 -22.17
CA MET A 262 -20.33 1.23 -21.45
C MET A 262 -19.13 2.12 -21.08
N VAL A 263 -18.06 1.56 -20.54
CA VAL A 263 -16.86 2.33 -20.20
C VAL A 263 -16.27 3.00 -21.44
N ARG A 264 -16.17 2.30 -22.57
CA ARG A 264 -15.70 2.91 -23.84
C ARG A 264 -16.56 4.08 -24.29
N ALA A 265 -17.88 3.90 -24.22
CA ALA A 265 -18.81 4.97 -24.60
C ALA A 265 -18.68 6.18 -23.68
N MET A 266 -18.53 5.95 -22.37
CA MET A 266 -18.36 7.01 -21.38
C MET A 266 -17.02 7.76 -21.53
N GLU A 267 -15.94 7.07 -21.90
CA GLU A 267 -14.63 7.71 -22.14
C GLU A 267 -14.66 8.69 -23.31
N ALA A 268 -15.50 8.44 -24.33
CA ALA A 268 -15.63 9.33 -25.47
C ALA A 268 -16.13 10.74 -25.09
N ASP A 269 -16.87 10.88 -24.01
CA ASP A 269 -17.40 12.17 -23.53
C ASP A 269 -16.34 13.04 -22.84
N ARG A 270 -15.22 12.48 -22.40
CA ARG A 270 -14.07 13.18 -21.77
C ARG A 270 -14.43 14.02 -20.54
N LEU A 271 -15.49 13.69 -19.85
CA LEU A 271 -15.94 14.39 -18.64
C LEU A 271 -15.24 13.90 -17.36
N GLY A 272 -14.53 12.79 -17.44
CA GLY A 272 -13.87 12.17 -16.30
C GLY A 272 -13.32 10.78 -16.61
N ILE A 273 -13.03 10.02 -15.55
CA ILE A 273 -12.52 8.66 -15.65
C ILE A 273 -13.69 7.70 -15.47
N ALA A 274 -13.99 6.90 -16.49
CA ALA A 274 -14.94 5.79 -16.40
C ALA A 274 -14.19 4.47 -16.26
N GLN A 275 -14.69 3.56 -15.41
CA GLN A 275 -14.15 2.22 -15.25
C GLN A 275 -15.22 1.29 -14.68
N PRO A 276 -15.07 -0.06 -14.75
CA PRO A 276 -15.89 -0.98 -13.97
C PRO A 276 -15.79 -0.70 -12.47
N ASN A 277 -16.85 -1.05 -11.71
CA ASN A 277 -16.74 -1.14 -10.26
C ASN A 277 -16.01 -2.43 -9.90
N TYR A 278 -14.68 -2.36 -9.79
CA TYR A 278 -13.82 -3.51 -9.55
C TYR A 278 -14.08 -4.17 -8.19
N LEU A 279 -13.78 -5.47 -8.12
CA LEU A 279 -13.89 -6.28 -6.91
C LEU A 279 -12.50 -6.70 -6.42
N TYR A 280 -12.31 -6.59 -5.13
CA TYR A 280 -11.13 -6.98 -4.39
C TYR A 280 -11.48 -8.07 -3.40
N ASP A 281 -10.61 -9.05 -3.25
CA ASP A 281 -10.79 -10.15 -2.30
C ASP A 281 -9.91 -9.93 -1.07
N ALA A 282 -10.46 -10.22 0.12
CA ALA A 282 -9.68 -10.38 1.34
C ALA A 282 -8.80 -11.63 1.19
N VAL A 283 -7.48 -11.47 1.36
CA VAL A 283 -6.48 -12.47 0.94
C VAL A 283 -6.11 -13.40 2.09
N GLN A 284 -6.93 -14.42 2.38
CA GLN A 284 -6.70 -15.39 3.46
C GLN A 284 -6.93 -16.83 3.00
N GLN A 285 -6.10 -17.76 3.53
CA GLN A 285 -6.46 -19.19 3.61
C GLN A 285 -6.62 -19.59 5.07
N GLN A 286 -7.72 -20.24 5.39
CA GLN A 286 -7.86 -20.92 6.67
C GLN A 286 -7.12 -22.27 6.55
N THR A 287 -6.12 -22.46 7.38
CA THR A 287 -5.44 -23.75 7.50
C THR A 287 -6.00 -24.49 8.70
N ALA A 288 -6.72 -25.59 8.45
CA ALA A 288 -6.97 -26.56 9.48
C ALA A 288 -5.65 -27.28 9.81
N GLN A 289 -4.95 -26.87 10.86
CA GLN A 289 -3.78 -27.58 11.34
C GLN A 289 -3.84 -27.80 12.85
N THR A 290 -3.49 -29.00 13.24
CA THR A 290 -3.33 -29.50 14.61
C THR A 290 -1.97 -29.09 15.24
N ALA A 291 -1.41 -27.92 14.86
CA ALA A 291 -0.18 -27.43 15.44
C ALA A 291 -0.46 -26.73 16.78
N SER A 292 0.47 -26.87 17.72
CA SER A 292 0.46 -26.17 19.02
C SER A 292 0.28 -24.66 18.79
N PRO A 293 -0.60 -24.00 19.55
CA PRO A 293 -0.98 -22.61 19.32
C PRO A 293 0.05 -21.61 19.89
N ASP A 294 1.34 -21.86 19.72
CA ASP A 294 2.35 -20.91 20.16
C ASP A 294 2.46 -19.74 19.18
N GLN A 295 2.47 -18.56 19.72
CA GLN A 295 2.64 -17.33 18.93
C GLN A 295 4.11 -17.14 18.54
N TYR A 296 4.62 -17.98 17.61
CA TYR A 296 6.03 -17.98 17.21
C TYR A 296 6.52 -16.60 16.69
N VAL A 297 5.62 -15.74 16.24
CA VAL A 297 5.95 -14.39 15.72
C VAL A 297 6.58 -13.53 16.81
N ALA A 298 6.12 -13.64 18.05
CA ALA A 298 6.63 -12.86 19.16
C ALA A 298 8.14 -13.12 19.39
N ASP A 299 8.54 -14.39 19.38
CA ASP A 299 9.94 -14.80 19.54
C ASP A 299 10.75 -14.49 18.28
N LYS A 300 10.19 -14.81 17.10
CA LYS A 300 10.86 -14.58 15.81
C LYS A 300 11.23 -13.12 15.57
N LEU A 301 10.33 -12.21 15.89
CA LEU A 301 10.54 -10.77 15.77
C LEU A 301 11.06 -10.11 17.05
N LYS A 302 11.34 -10.91 18.11
CA LYS A 302 11.87 -10.47 19.40
C LYS A 302 11.04 -9.36 20.04
N LEU A 303 9.72 -9.50 20.00
CA LEU A 303 8.80 -8.44 20.40
C LEU A 303 8.98 -8.02 21.86
N ALA A 304 9.36 -8.94 22.76
CA ALA A 304 9.61 -8.60 24.16
C ALA A 304 10.75 -7.57 24.33
N GLU A 305 11.80 -7.63 23.52
CA GLU A 305 12.88 -6.63 23.48
C GLU A 305 12.48 -5.37 22.73
N VAL A 306 11.79 -5.52 21.62
CA VAL A 306 11.32 -4.42 20.78
C VAL A 306 10.36 -3.52 21.56
N HIS A 307 9.43 -4.09 22.32
CA HIS A 307 8.46 -3.34 23.12
C HIS A 307 9.07 -2.56 24.30
N LYS A 308 10.31 -2.84 24.67
CA LYS A 308 11.07 -1.97 25.60
C LYS A 308 11.51 -0.65 24.94
N ILE A 309 11.52 -0.60 23.60
CA ILE A 309 11.97 0.55 22.80
C ILE A 309 10.77 1.33 22.25
N ALA A 310 9.80 0.62 21.65
CA ALA A 310 8.61 1.20 21.02
C ALA A 310 7.45 0.19 21.01
N THR A 311 6.24 0.68 21.15
CA THR A 311 4.99 -0.09 21.17
C THR A 311 3.96 0.39 20.14
N GLY A 312 4.31 1.40 19.32
CA GLY A 312 3.40 2.08 18.41
C GLY A 312 2.56 3.18 19.06
N LYS A 313 2.91 3.59 20.29
CA LYS A 313 2.15 4.60 21.03
C LYS A 313 2.06 5.93 20.27
N GLY A 314 0.84 6.50 20.23
CA GLY A 314 0.59 7.78 19.56
C GLY A 314 0.42 7.65 18.03
N VAL A 315 0.50 6.45 17.47
CA VAL A 315 0.31 6.21 16.03
C VAL A 315 -1.10 5.71 15.76
N LEU A 316 -1.77 6.32 14.76
CA LEU A 316 -3.08 5.92 14.28
C LEU A 316 -2.93 5.13 12.98
N ILE A 317 -3.41 3.89 12.97
CA ILE A 317 -3.38 2.96 11.84
C ILE A 317 -4.81 2.75 11.36
N ALA A 318 -5.07 2.87 10.06
CA ALA A 318 -6.35 2.46 9.47
C ALA A 318 -6.23 1.03 8.94
N ILE A 319 -7.22 0.20 9.25
CA ILE A 319 -7.37 -1.16 8.75
C ILE A 319 -8.62 -1.20 7.88
N ILE A 320 -8.42 -1.25 6.55
CA ILE A 320 -9.50 -1.38 5.57
C ILE A 320 -9.70 -2.87 5.32
N ASP A 321 -10.79 -3.43 5.86
CA ASP A 321 -10.99 -4.88 5.89
C ASP A 321 -12.48 -5.25 6.01
N SER A 322 -12.79 -6.51 6.29
CA SER A 322 -14.10 -7.00 6.69
C SER A 322 -14.47 -6.53 8.11
N GLN A 323 -15.73 -6.68 8.49
CA GLN A 323 -16.23 -6.25 9.81
C GLN A 323 -15.39 -6.85 10.94
N ILE A 324 -14.87 -5.98 11.82
CA ILE A 324 -14.02 -6.34 12.96
C ILE A 324 -14.89 -6.55 14.21
N ASP A 325 -14.58 -7.57 15.03
CA ASP A 325 -15.18 -7.72 16.36
C ASP A 325 -14.54 -6.75 17.36
N ALA A 326 -15.09 -5.55 17.43
CA ALA A 326 -14.59 -4.51 18.33
C ALA A 326 -14.68 -4.86 19.83
N ARG A 327 -15.42 -5.92 20.20
CA ARG A 327 -15.57 -6.38 21.60
C ARG A 327 -14.61 -7.48 21.95
N HIS A 328 -13.77 -7.94 21.01
CA HIS A 328 -12.81 -9.00 21.28
C HIS A 328 -11.81 -8.58 22.37
N PRO A 329 -11.53 -9.42 23.39
CA PRO A 329 -10.65 -9.07 24.52
C PRO A 329 -9.23 -8.64 24.10
N GLU A 330 -8.70 -9.20 22.99
CA GLU A 330 -7.38 -8.85 22.45
C GLU A 330 -7.31 -7.43 21.89
N LEU A 331 -8.44 -6.85 21.48
CA LEU A 331 -8.47 -5.55 20.81
C LEU A 331 -8.70 -4.39 21.78
N GLY A 332 -9.33 -4.68 22.91
CA GLY A 332 -9.48 -3.77 24.06
C GLY A 332 -9.81 -2.32 23.66
N SER A 333 -9.02 -1.38 24.17
CA SER A 333 -9.14 0.05 23.86
C SER A 333 -8.34 0.49 22.62
N ALA A 334 -7.84 -0.44 21.80
CA ALA A 334 -7.01 -0.10 20.64
C ALA A 334 -7.84 0.57 19.52
N ILE A 335 -9.12 0.19 19.35
CA ILE A 335 -10.00 0.79 18.35
C ILE A 335 -10.40 2.20 18.79
N ALA A 336 -9.95 3.20 18.05
CA ALA A 336 -10.30 4.60 18.27
C ALA A 336 -11.65 4.95 17.67
N GLU A 337 -11.96 4.43 16.48
CA GLU A 337 -13.20 4.68 15.77
C GLU A 337 -13.46 3.56 14.75
N SER A 338 -14.74 3.32 14.42
CA SER A 338 -15.16 2.39 13.38
C SER A 338 -15.95 3.12 12.30
N PHE A 339 -15.77 2.70 11.05
CA PHE A 339 -16.46 3.26 9.90
C PHE A 339 -16.99 2.14 8.99
N ASP A 340 -18.26 2.25 8.56
CA ASP A 340 -18.87 1.33 7.62
C ASP A 340 -18.92 1.94 6.22
N ALA A 341 -18.02 1.51 5.35
CA ALA A 341 -17.96 1.91 3.94
C ALA A 341 -18.87 1.05 3.04
N VAL A 342 -19.40 -0.06 3.55
CA VAL A 342 -20.34 -0.93 2.83
C VAL A 342 -21.75 -0.35 2.90
N GLY A 343 -22.08 0.33 4.00
CA GLY A 343 -23.40 0.90 4.25
C GLY A 343 -24.48 -0.13 4.63
N LYS A 344 -24.06 -1.31 5.07
CA LYS A 344 -24.95 -2.40 5.54
C LYS A 344 -24.32 -3.10 6.73
N PRO A 345 -25.09 -3.34 7.81
CA PRO A 345 -24.60 -4.12 8.93
C PRO A 345 -24.14 -5.51 8.47
N ASP A 346 -22.94 -5.92 8.88
CA ASP A 346 -22.41 -7.25 8.67
C ASP A 346 -21.98 -7.86 10.02
N LYS A 347 -21.82 -9.17 10.05
CA LYS A 347 -21.28 -9.83 11.23
C LYS A 347 -19.76 -9.67 11.27
N PRO A 348 -19.15 -9.59 12.47
CA PRO A 348 -17.72 -9.66 12.61
C PRO A 348 -17.15 -10.87 11.86
N HIS A 349 -16.04 -10.67 11.16
CA HIS A 349 -15.42 -11.69 10.34
C HIS A 349 -14.00 -11.99 10.83
N THR A 350 -13.57 -13.24 10.64
CA THR A 350 -12.26 -13.73 11.08
C THR A 350 -11.10 -12.94 10.46
N HIS A 351 -11.24 -12.51 9.20
CA HIS A 351 -10.16 -11.81 8.50
C HIS A 351 -9.86 -10.46 9.15
N GLY A 352 -10.77 -9.51 9.17
CA GLY A 352 -10.53 -8.19 9.73
C GLY A 352 -10.16 -8.22 11.21
N THR A 353 -10.85 -9.09 12.00
CA THR A 353 -10.53 -9.26 13.42
C THR A 353 -9.10 -9.76 13.61
N GLY A 354 -8.68 -10.74 12.80
CA GLY A 354 -7.32 -11.30 12.83
C GLY A 354 -6.25 -10.30 12.39
N MET A 355 -6.50 -9.52 11.32
CA MET A 355 -5.53 -8.52 10.83
C MET A 355 -5.32 -7.40 11.85
N LEU A 356 -6.40 -6.88 12.44
CA LEU A 356 -6.26 -5.90 13.51
C LEU A 356 -5.52 -6.48 14.72
N GLY A 357 -5.86 -7.72 15.13
CA GLY A 357 -5.21 -8.38 16.26
C GLY A 357 -3.70 -8.59 16.04
N ALA A 358 -3.29 -8.99 14.85
CA ALA A 358 -1.87 -9.13 14.52
C ALA A 358 -1.08 -7.82 14.74
N ILE A 359 -1.74 -6.66 14.59
CA ILE A 359 -1.12 -5.35 14.85
C ILE A 359 -1.16 -4.97 16.31
N VAL A 360 -2.33 -5.06 16.98
CA VAL A 360 -2.57 -4.36 18.27
C VAL A 360 -2.94 -5.25 19.45
N SER A 361 -2.94 -6.58 19.33
CA SER A 361 -3.31 -7.47 20.46
C SER A 361 -2.58 -7.11 21.76
N GLN A 362 -3.34 -7.07 22.85
CA GLN A 362 -2.87 -6.65 24.18
C GLN A 362 -3.27 -7.64 25.32
N GLY A 363 -3.92 -8.76 24.97
CA GLY A 363 -4.42 -9.73 25.94
C GLY A 363 -3.49 -10.94 26.10
N LYS A 364 -3.93 -12.09 25.58
CA LYS A 364 -3.14 -13.33 25.56
C LYS A 364 -2.12 -13.32 24.43
N LEU A 365 -2.40 -12.60 23.35
CA LEU A 365 -1.51 -12.44 22.20
C LEU A 365 -0.73 -11.13 22.31
N MET A 366 0.46 -11.13 21.74
CA MET A 366 1.32 -9.97 21.64
C MET A 366 1.23 -9.41 20.21
N GLY A 367 0.53 -8.29 20.00
CA GLY A 367 0.53 -7.57 18.74
C GLY A 367 1.89 -6.94 18.46
N ILE A 368 2.17 -6.64 17.18
CA ILE A 368 3.45 -5.98 16.80
C ILE A 368 3.55 -4.57 17.41
N ALA A 369 2.45 -3.84 17.45
CA ALA A 369 2.37 -2.46 17.95
C ALA A 369 1.19 -2.30 18.92
N PRO A 370 1.28 -2.90 20.13
CA PRO A 370 0.16 -2.94 21.09
C PRO A 370 -0.24 -1.57 21.62
N GLY A 371 0.63 -0.57 21.54
CA GLY A 371 0.33 0.82 21.94
C GLY A 371 -0.32 1.67 20.86
N ALA A 372 -0.43 1.18 19.61
CA ALA A 372 -1.06 1.90 18.52
C ALA A 372 -2.58 2.01 18.69
N LYS A 373 -3.18 3.01 18.04
CA LYS A 373 -4.63 3.16 17.90
C LYS A 373 -5.06 2.79 16.48
N ALA A 374 -6.27 2.27 16.34
CA ALA A 374 -6.77 1.73 15.09
C ALA A 374 -8.09 2.39 14.66
N LEU A 375 -8.21 2.67 13.37
CA LEU A 375 -9.49 2.90 12.70
C LEU A 375 -9.93 1.58 12.07
N ALA A 376 -11.05 1.03 12.56
CA ALA A 376 -11.66 -0.19 12.04
C ALA A 376 -12.59 0.16 10.88
N ILE A 377 -12.17 -0.08 9.63
CA ILE A 377 -12.91 0.32 8.44
C ILE A 377 -13.50 -0.91 7.76
N HIS A 378 -14.81 -1.06 7.85
CA HIS A 378 -15.58 -2.11 7.19
C HIS A 378 -15.81 -1.75 5.72
N ALA A 379 -15.01 -2.29 4.82
CA ALA A 379 -15.13 -2.09 3.37
C ALA A 379 -15.42 -3.40 2.61
N PHE A 380 -15.23 -4.57 3.26
CA PHE A 380 -15.34 -5.90 2.67
C PHE A 380 -16.58 -6.60 3.20
N ALA A 381 -17.62 -6.68 2.37
CA ALA A 381 -18.87 -7.35 2.72
C ALA A 381 -18.75 -8.87 2.60
N THR A 382 -19.31 -9.59 3.57
CA THR A 382 -19.54 -11.03 3.50
C THR A 382 -20.82 -11.29 2.70
N GLY A 383 -20.66 -11.55 1.40
CA GLY A 383 -21.78 -11.91 0.53
C GLY A 383 -22.06 -13.42 0.55
N SER A 384 -22.68 -13.93 -0.51
CA SER A 384 -22.91 -15.38 -0.72
C SER A 384 -21.61 -16.18 -0.97
N LYS A 385 -20.49 -15.51 -1.21
CA LYS A 385 -19.16 -16.11 -1.40
C LYS A 385 -18.45 -16.30 -0.05
N GLN A 386 -17.58 -17.29 0.03
CA GLN A 386 -16.84 -17.60 1.26
C GLN A 386 -15.83 -16.51 1.67
N SER A 387 -15.31 -15.74 0.72
CA SER A 387 -14.37 -14.65 0.99
C SER A 387 -15.08 -13.30 0.93
N PRO A 388 -14.85 -12.40 1.90
CA PRO A 388 -15.34 -11.03 1.85
C PRO A 388 -14.79 -10.28 0.63
N GLN A 389 -15.64 -9.48 -0.01
CA GLN A 389 -15.27 -8.68 -1.18
C GLN A 389 -15.56 -7.20 -0.95
N ALA A 390 -14.68 -6.33 -1.47
CA ALA A 390 -14.88 -4.90 -1.51
C ALA A 390 -14.97 -4.39 -2.94
N THR A 391 -15.74 -3.33 -3.13
CA THR A 391 -15.76 -2.57 -4.38
C THR A 391 -14.74 -1.44 -4.36
N THR A 392 -14.34 -0.94 -5.53
CA THR A 392 -13.53 0.29 -5.67
C THR A 392 -14.08 1.41 -4.79
N GLN A 393 -15.40 1.64 -4.84
CA GLN A 393 -16.04 2.73 -4.10
C GLN A 393 -15.88 2.57 -2.58
N ALA A 394 -16.08 1.35 -2.04
CA ALA A 394 -15.95 1.10 -0.61
C ALA A 394 -14.51 1.29 -0.13
N ILE A 395 -13.52 0.86 -0.92
CA ILE A 395 -12.10 1.07 -0.60
C ILE A 395 -11.77 2.56 -0.58
N ILE A 396 -12.21 3.33 -1.58
CA ILE A 396 -11.96 4.78 -1.63
C ILE A 396 -12.64 5.51 -0.47
N ALA A 397 -13.87 5.13 -0.11
CA ALA A 397 -14.53 5.68 1.07
C ALA A 397 -13.75 5.39 2.36
N GLY A 398 -13.18 4.19 2.48
CA GLY A 398 -12.29 3.83 3.59
C GLY A 398 -11.00 4.67 3.61
N LEU A 399 -10.37 4.89 2.46
CA LEU A 399 -9.18 5.74 2.33
C LEU A 399 -9.48 7.20 2.73
N GLU A 400 -10.60 7.76 2.25
CA GLU A 400 -11.04 9.13 2.60
C GLU A 400 -11.26 9.27 4.10
N PHE A 401 -11.96 8.31 4.72
CA PHE A 401 -12.18 8.30 6.16
C PHE A 401 -10.85 8.23 6.93
N ALA A 402 -9.95 7.32 6.54
CA ALA A 402 -8.65 7.17 7.17
C ALA A 402 -7.84 8.48 7.15
N LEU A 403 -7.81 9.16 5.99
CA LEU A 403 -7.12 10.45 5.86
C LEU A 403 -7.78 11.57 6.66
N ALA A 404 -9.11 11.65 6.63
CA ALA A 404 -9.87 12.65 7.39
C ALA A 404 -9.65 12.53 8.90
N LYS A 405 -9.39 11.31 9.39
CA LYS A 405 -9.06 11.03 10.80
C LYS A 405 -7.57 11.13 11.13
N GLY A 406 -6.73 11.40 10.14
CA GLY A 406 -5.29 11.59 10.34
C GLY A 406 -4.50 10.29 10.51
N ALA A 407 -4.97 9.18 9.93
CA ALA A 407 -4.21 7.93 9.92
C ALA A 407 -2.85 8.14 9.24
N ARG A 408 -1.78 7.66 9.88
CA ARG A 408 -0.41 7.73 9.36
C ARG A 408 -0.03 6.49 8.57
N ILE A 409 -0.70 5.38 8.83
CA ILE A 409 -0.51 4.09 8.17
C ILE A 409 -1.88 3.58 7.72
N ILE A 410 -1.94 3.03 6.53
CA ILE A 410 -3.12 2.29 6.05
C ILE A 410 -2.69 0.87 5.70
N ASN A 411 -3.25 -0.10 6.42
CA ASN A 411 -3.11 -1.52 6.14
C ASN A 411 -4.17 -1.98 5.15
N MET A 412 -3.72 -2.60 4.05
CA MET A 412 -4.55 -3.08 2.95
C MET A 412 -4.30 -4.57 2.72
N SER A 413 -4.92 -5.39 3.57
CA SER A 413 -4.77 -6.86 3.56
C SER A 413 -5.62 -7.54 2.48
N PHE A 414 -5.66 -6.98 1.27
CA PHE A 414 -6.47 -7.43 0.15
C PHE A 414 -5.74 -7.29 -1.18
N ALA A 415 -6.27 -7.95 -2.21
CA ALA A 415 -5.72 -7.90 -3.55
C ALA A 415 -6.81 -7.97 -4.62
N GLY A 416 -6.56 -7.31 -5.75
CA GLY A 416 -7.49 -7.25 -6.86
C GLY A 416 -6.84 -6.84 -8.17
N PRO A 417 -7.63 -6.49 -9.19
CA PRO A 417 -7.13 -6.05 -10.48
C PRO A 417 -6.52 -4.65 -10.44
N TYR A 418 -5.91 -4.25 -11.53
CA TYR A 418 -5.54 -2.85 -11.77
C TYR A 418 -6.79 -1.97 -11.83
N ASP A 419 -6.74 -0.85 -11.13
CA ASP A 419 -7.85 0.07 -10.95
C ASP A 419 -7.34 1.51 -11.04
N PRO A 420 -7.63 2.22 -12.14
CA PRO A 420 -7.16 3.59 -12.37
C PRO A 420 -7.60 4.60 -11.31
N VAL A 421 -8.83 4.50 -10.83
CA VAL A 421 -9.36 5.45 -9.83
C VAL A 421 -8.70 5.20 -8.48
N LEU A 422 -8.51 3.93 -8.10
CA LEU A 422 -7.76 3.58 -6.89
C LEU A 422 -6.30 4.02 -7.00
N GLN A 423 -5.64 3.89 -8.15
CA GLN A 423 -4.27 4.37 -8.36
C GLN A 423 -4.15 5.88 -8.09
N VAL A 424 -5.10 6.69 -8.57
CA VAL A 424 -5.15 8.14 -8.27
C VAL A 424 -5.26 8.38 -6.78
N ALA A 425 -6.15 7.65 -6.10
CA ALA A 425 -6.37 7.79 -4.67
C ALA A 425 -5.13 7.40 -3.85
N LEU A 426 -4.46 6.29 -4.18
CA LEU A 426 -3.24 5.82 -3.50
C LEU A 426 -2.09 6.81 -3.65
N LYS A 427 -1.86 7.31 -4.88
CA LYS A 427 -0.86 8.36 -5.12
C LYS A 427 -1.13 9.58 -4.25
N LYS A 428 -2.38 10.04 -4.23
CA LYS A 428 -2.76 11.23 -3.47
C LYS A 428 -2.64 11.03 -1.96
N ALA A 429 -2.97 9.84 -1.45
CA ALA A 429 -2.76 9.47 -0.05
C ALA A 429 -1.26 9.47 0.31
N SER A 430 -0.42 8.90 -0.54
CA SER A 430 1.04 8.90 -0.37
C SER A 430 1.62 10.31 -0.40
N GLU A 431 1.17 11.19 -1.31
CA GLU A 431 1.56 12.60 -1.38
C GLU A 431 1.21 13.38 -0.10
N ARG A 432 0.17 12.96 0.62
CA ARG A 432 -0.21 13.50 1.94
C ARG A 432 0.58 12.89 3.11
N GLY A 433 1.60 12.09 2.81
CA GLY A 433 2.51 11.51 3.81
C GLY A 433 2.00 10.26 4.52
N VAL A 434 0.93 9.61 4.00
CA VAL A 434 0.43 8.35 4.51
C VAL A 434 1.30 7.19 4.02
N ILE A 435 1.63 6.26 4.92
CA ILE A 435 2.35 5.03 4.61
C ILE A 435 1.32 3.97 4.21
N LEU A 436 1.40 3.51 2.97
CA LEU A 436 0.51 2.53 2.39
C LEU A 436 1.20 1.16 2.36
N ILE A 437 0.62 0.17 3.04
CA ILE A 437 1.17 -1.19 3.14
C ILE A 437 0.12 -2.19 2.68
N ALA A 438 0.50 -3.12 1.79
CA ALA A 438 -0.45 -4.06 1.23
C ALA A 438 0.13 -5.47 1.05
N ALA A 439 -0.78 -6.45 1.08
CA ALA A 439 -0.52 -7.84 0.76
C ALA A 439 -0.24 -8.02 -0.73
N VAL A 440 0.83 -8.76 -1.08
CA VAL A 440 1.18 -9.01 -2.50
C VAL A 440 0.18 -9.94 -3.21
N GLY A 441 -0.64 -10.66 -2.46
CA GLY A 441 -1.65 -11.60 -2.98
C GLY A 441 -1.29 -13.07 -2.74
N ASN A 442 -2.30 -13.94 -2.82
CA ASN A 442 -2.20 -15.39 -2.60
C ASN A 442 -2.63 -16.21 -3.85
N ALA A 443 -2.48 -15.64 -5.04
CA ALA A 443 -2.87 -16.27 -6.30
C ALA A 443 -1.75 -17.10 -6.95
N GLY A 444 -0.62 -17.28 -6.23
CA GLY A 444 0.49 -18.12 -6.65
C GLY A 444 1.58 -17.38 -7.43
N PRO A 445 2.71 -18.09 -7.69
CA PRO A 445 3.93 -17.50 -8.23
C PRO A 445 3.81 -16.98 -9.67
N THR A 446 2.85 -17.49 -10.43
CA THR A 446 2.62 -17.14 -11.84
C THR A 446 1.51 -16.12 -12.05
N SER A 447 0.86 -15.69 -10.95
CA SER A 447 -0.16 -14.65 -11.01
C SER A 447 0.41 -13.34 -11.57
N PRO A 448 -0.34 -12.62 -12.40
CA PRO A 448 0.01 -11.23 -12.72
C PRO A 448 0.05 -10.38 -11.46
N PRO A 449 0.71 -9.21 -11.51
CA PRO A 449 0.74 -8.28 -10.38
C PRO A 449 -0.67 -7.92 -9.90
N LEU A 450 -0.89 -7.99 -8.58
CA LEU A 450 -2.15 -7.63 -7.95
C LEU A 450 -2.02 -6.29 -7.21
N TYR A 451 -3.11 -5.54 -7.20
CA TYR A 451 -3.20 -4.22 -6.58
C TYR A 451 -4.02 -4.30 -5.28
N PRO A 452 -3.68 -3.45 -4.29
CA PRO A 452 -2.85 -2.26 -4.37
C PRO A 452 -1.34 -2.50 -4.23
N ALA A 453 -0.84 -3.69 -3.89
CA ALA A 453 0.57 -3.94 -3.61
C ALA A 453 1.51 -3.61 -4.80
N ALA A 454 1.04 -3.81 -6.04
CA ALA A 454 1.80 -3.50 -7.25
C ALA A 454 1.83 -2.00 -7.62
N ASP A 455 1.15 -1.13 -6.86
CA ASP A 455 1.24 0.31 -7.03
C ASP A 455 2.59 0.85 -6.55
N PRO A 456 3.26 1.75 -7.28
CA PRO A 456 4.58 2.28 -6.89
C PRO A 456 4.58 3.09 -5.59
N HIS A 457 3.44 3.51 -5.07
CA HIS A 457 3.30 4.25 -3.82
C HIS A 457 3.06 3.34 -2.61
N VAL A 458 2.93 2.02 -2.83
CA VAL A 458 2.58 1.03 -1.80
C VAL A 458 3.80 0.16 -1.45
N ILE A 459 3.90 -0.25 -0.21
CA ILE A 459 4.89 -1.22 0.28
C ILE A 459 4.24 -2.60 0.19
N GLY A 460 4.64 -3.40 -0.81
CA GLY A 460 4.15 -4.76 -1.01
C GLY A 460 4.83 -5.76 -0.07
N VAL A 461 4.06 -6.53 0.68
CA VAL A 461 4.56 -7.48 1.68
C VAL A 461 4.18 -8.91 1.32
N THR A 462 5.17 -9.79 1.25
CA THR A 462 5.00 -11.24 1.08
C THR A 462 5.08 -11.98 2.42
N ALA A 463 4.73 -13.26 2.43
CA ALA A 463 4.61 -14.07 3.64
C ALA A 463 5.67 -15.17 3.72
N THR A 464 6.20 -15.41 4.95
CA THR A 464 7.05 -16.56 5.28
C THR A 464 6.47 -17.36 6.43
N ASP A 465 6.92 -18.59 6.58
CA ASP A 465 6.61 -19.44 7.73
C ASP A 465 7.59 -19.24 8.90
N GLN A 466 7.45 -20.07 9.95
CA GLN A 466 8.32 -20.04 11.12
C GLN A 466 9.78 -20.37 10.80
N ASN A 467 10.06 -21.08 9.71
CA ASN A 467 11.39 -21.50 9.28
C ASN A 467 11.96 -20.60 8.17
N ASP A 468 11.35 -19.42 7.92
CA ASP A 468 11.71 -18.48 6.87
C ASP A 468 11.44 -18.94 5.44
N ALA A 469 10.75 -20.09 5.26
CA ALA A 469 10.35 -20.54 3.93
C ALA A 469 9.22 -19.64 3.37
N LEU A 470 9.35 -19.27 2.10
CA LEU A 470 8.33 -18.46 1.42
C LEU A 470 7.01 -19.20 1.35
N TYR A 471 5.91 -18.51 1.66
CA TYR A 471 4.56 -19.03 1.46
C TYR A 471 4.34 -19.41 -0.02
N PRO A 472 4.06 -20.70 -0.33
CA PRO A 472 3.96 -21.14 -1.73
C PRO A 472 2.86 -20.45 -2.53
N GLY A 473 1.77 -20.06 -1.87
CA GLY A 473 0.66 -19.33 -2.48
C GLY A 473 0.93 -17.85 -2.76
N ALA A 474 2.03 -17.28 -2.27
CA ALA A 474 2.32 -15.86 -2.44
C ALA A 474 2.62 -15.51 -3.90
N ASN A 475 2.11 -14.36 -4.33
CA ASN A 475 2.49 -13.75 -5.59
C ASN A 475 3.96 -13.31 -5.57
N ARG A 476 4.57 -13.24 -6.75
CA ARG A 476 5.96 -12.84 -6.93
C ARG A 476 6.07 -11.67 -7.91
N GLY A 477 7.13 -10.86 -7.78
CA GLY A 477 7.40 -9.79 -8.72
C GLY A 477 8.21 -8.63 -8.16
N ALA A 478 8.52 -7.67 -9.02
CA ALA A 478 9.32 -6.50 -8.68
C ALA A 478 8.69 -5.61 -7.59
N TYR A 479 7.40 -5.74 -7.35
CA TYR A 479 6.65 -4.99 -6.34
C TYR A 479 6.76 -5.56 -4.92
N VAL A 480 7.31 -6.77 -4.75
CA VAL A 480 7.59 -7.32 -3.43
C VAL A 480 8.71 -6.51 -2.78
N ALA A 481 8.41 -5.81 -1.69
CA ALA A 481 9.39 -5.00 -0.98
C ALA A 481 10.09 -5.80 0.13
N VAL A 482 9.31 -6.42 1.01
CA VAL A 482 9.82 -7.20 2.14
C VAL A 482 8.95 -8.43 2.39
N ALA A 483 9.47 -9.38 3.14
CA ALA A 483 8.75 -10.50 3.69
C ALA A 483 8.43 -10.28 5.18
N ALA A 484 7.34 -10.86 5.66
CA ALA A 484 7.00 -10.91 7.08
C ALA A 484 6.41 -12.28 7.43
N PRO A 485 6.38 -12.70 8.71
CA PRO A 485 5.69 -13.91 9.13
C PRO A 485 4.22 -13.88 8.68
N GLY A 486 3.76 -14.94 8.02
CA GLY A 486 2.42 -14.97 7.43
C GLY A 486 1.82 -16.36 7.26
N VAL A 487 2.46 -17.41 7.79
CA VAL A 487 1.98 -18.80 7.72
C VAL A 487 1.73 -19.33 9.12
N ASN A 488 0.54 -19.91 9.36
CA ASN A 488 0.13 -20.45 10.65
C ASN A 488 0.24 -19.42 11.79
N ILE A 489 -0.24 -18.22 11.55
CA ILE A 489 -0.24 -17.13 12.53
C ILE A 489 -1.44 -17.27 13.45
N LEU A 490 -1.19 -17.37 14.76
CA LEU A 490 -2.24 -17.32 15.77
C LEU A 490 -2.77 -15.89 15.88
N ALA A 491 -4.06 -15.71 15.62
CA ALA A 491 -4.72 -14.42 15.60
C ALA A 491 -6.12 -14.48 16.25
N PRO A 492 -6.69 -13.35 16.70
CA PRO A 492 -8.06 -13.30 17.19
C PRO A 492 -9.07 -13.64 16.10
N ALA A 493 -10.18 -14.22 16.51
CA ALA A 493 -11.37 -14.47 15.71
C ALA A 493 -12.62 -13.96 16.45
N PRO A 494 -13.74 -13.65 15.77
CA PRO A 494 -14.96 -13.19 16.44
C PRO A 494 -15.39 -14.08 17.61
N GLU A 495 -16.20 -13.51 18.50
CA GLU A 495 -16.75 -14.19 19.69
C GLU A 495 -15.67 -14.64 20.70
N ALA A 496 -14.64 -13.82 20.87
CA ALA A 496 -13.48 -14.06 21.74
C ALA A 496 -12.72 -15.37 21.42
N ALA A 497 -12.88 -15.89 20.19
CA ALA A 497 -12.17 -17.06 19.71
C ALA A 497 -10.78 -16.69 19.13
N TYR A 498 -10.01 -17.74 18.81
CA TYR A 498 -8.71 -17.63 18.16
C TYR A 498 -8.66 -18.55 16.94
N GLN A 499 -7.82 -18.20 15.97
CA GLN A 499 -7.65 -18.95 14.73
C GLN A 499 -6.18 -18.99 14.31
N LEU A 500 -5.84 -20.02 13.52
CA LEU A 500 -4.62 -19.99 12.72
C LEU A 500 -4.95 -19.41 11.34
N THR A 501 -4.22 -18.38 10.94
CA THR A 501 -4.39 -17.73 9.65
C THR A 501 -3.11 -17.83 8.82
N THR A 502 -3.27 -17.99 7.50
CA THR A 502 -2.15 -18.04 6.55
C THR A 502 -2.44 -17.12 5.37
N GLY A 503 -1.48 -16.29 5.01
CA GLY A 503 -1.57 -15.43 3.84
C GLY A 503 -0.66 -14.20 3.92
N THR A 504 -0.51 -13.56 2.78
CA THR A 504 0.22 -12.28 2.70
C THR A 504 -0.51 -11.14 3.41
N SER A 505 -1.80 -11.32 3.74
CA SER A 505 -2.62 -10.38 4.50
C SER A 505 -2.08 -10.14 5.91
N VAL A 506 -1.82 -11.20 6.67
CA VAL A 506 -1.30 -11.08 8.03
C VAL A 506 0.16 -10.66 8.03
N ALA A 507 0.93 -11.01 7.01
CA ALA A 507 2.28 -10.47 6.80
C ALA A 507 2.26 -8.95 6.60
N ALA A 508 1.33 -8.41 5.81
CA ALA A 508 1.11 -6.96 5.64
C ALA A 508 0.71 -6.29 6.96
N ALA A 509 -0.13 -6.93 7.77
CA ALA A 509 -0.49 -6.45 9.09
C ALA A 509 0.74 -6.35 10.01
N HIS A 510 1.61 -7.38 10.04
CA HIS A 510 2.86 -7.33 10.79
C HIS A 510 3.77 -6.18 10.35
N ALA A 511 3.96 -5.99 9.03
CA ALA A 511 4.74 -4.86 8.50
C ALA A 511 4.14 -3.50 8.86
N SER A 512 2.80 -3.39 8.90
CA SER A 512 2.09 -2.19 9.35
C SER A 512 2.35 -1.88 10.82
N GLY A 513 2.39 -2.92 11.65
CA GLY A 513 2.79 -2.81 13.05
C GLY A 513 4.24 -2.31 13.21
N VAL A 514 5.19 -2.87 12.44
CA VAL A 514 6.59 -2.40 12.46
C VAL A 514 6.70 -0.94 12.02
N ALA A 515 5.97 -0.52 10.99
CA ALA A 515 5.93 0.88 10.60
C ALA A 515 5.40 1.79 11.71
N ALA A 516 4.47 1.30 12.55
CA ALA A 516 3.98 2.06 13.71
C ALA A 516 5.05 2.20 14.81
N LEU A 517 5.84 1.16 15.07
CA LEU A 517 6.98 1.25 15.99
C LEU A 517 7.98 2.34 15.54
N LEU A 518 8.27 2.38 14.24
CA LEU A 518 9.16 3.38 13.65
C LEU A 518 8.60 4.81 13.76
N LEU A 519 7.29 4.99 13.53
CA LEU A 519 6.63 6.29 13.66
C LEU A 519 6.51 6.78 15.11
N GLU A 520 6.37 5.89 16.09
CA GLU A 520 6.45 6.28 17.50
C GLU A 520 7.79 6.93 17.81
N ARG A 521 8.90 6.32 17.34
CA ARG A 521 10.26 6.85 17.54
C ARG A 521 10.51 8.14 16.77
N HIS A 522 10.04 8.19 15.53
CA HIS A 522 10.27 9.32 14.63
C HIS A 522 8.98 9.69 13.87
N PRO A 523 8.11 10.49 14.50
CA PRO A 523 6.78 10.82 13.97
C PRO A 523 6.80 11.49 12.59
N ASN A 524 7.91 12.14 12.23
CA ASN A 524 8.09 12.84 10.95
C ASN A 524 8.70 11.96 9.85
N ALA A 525 8.95 10.66 10.11
CA ALA A 525 9.47 9.76 9.08
C ALA A 525 8.47 9.66 7.90
N THR A 526 9.00 9.80 6.69
CA THR A 526 8.20 9.73 5.46
C THR A 526 7.99 8.29 5.01
N ALA A 527 7.01 8.05 4.12
CA ALA A 527 6.79 6.74 3.52
C ALA A 527 8.06 6.21 2.81
N ALA A 528 8.82 7.09 2.15
CA ALA A 528 10.10 6.72 1.53
C ALA A 528 11.14 6.30 2.58
N THR A 529 11.26 7.03 3.68
CA THR A 529 12.16 6.68 4.78
C THR A 529 11.80 5.34 5.39
N ILE A 530 10.51 5.09 5.67
CA ILE A 530 10.04 3.81 6.21
C ILE A 530 10.35 2.66 5.26
N LEU A 531 10.08 2.81 3.96
CA LEU A 531 10.43 1.79 2.97
C LEU A 531 11.94 1.51 2.95
N GLU A 532 12.78 2.55 2.91
CA GLU A 532 14.23 2.42 2.90
C GLU A 532 14.75 1.73 4.17
N VAL A 533 14.19 2.07 5.33
CA VAL A 533 14.56 1.46 6.61
C VAL A 533 14.16 0.00 6.66
N LEU A 534 12.90 -0.33 6.34
CA LEU A 534 12.41 -1.72 6.33
C LEU A 534 13.25 -2.61 5.39
N THR A 535 13.62 -2.09 4.22
CA THR A 535 14.37 -2.85 3.22
C THR A 535 15.87 -2.95 3.53
N ALA A 536 16.47 -1.91 4.11
CA ALA A 536 17.88 -1.90 4.49
C ALA A 536 18.17 -2.78 5.72
N SER A 537 17.23 -2.84 6.66
CA SER A 537 17.36 -3.60 7.90
C SER A 537 16.87 -5.06 7.80
N ALA A 538 16.24 -5.43 6.67
CA ALA A 538 15.68 -6.75 6.48
C ALA A 538 16.74 -7.86 6.60
N THR A 539 16.40 -8.94 7.32
CA THR A 539 17.20 -10.16 7.40
C THR A 539 17.16 -10.87 6.05
N LYS A 540 18.33 -11.15 5.47
CA LYS A 540 18.44 -11.78 4.15
C LYS A 540 18.01 -13.23 4.23
N LEU A 541 17.14 -13.65 3.29
CA LEU A 541 16.59 -15.01 3.22
C LEU A 541 17.19 -15.85 2.10
N THR A 542 17.55 -15.24 0.98
CA THR A 542 18.01 -15.95 -0.22
C THR A 542 19.39 -15.50 -0.65
N SER A 543 19.60 -14.21 -0.81
CA SER A 543 20.85 -13.60 -1.23
C SER A 543 21.02 -12.22 -0.63
N ASP A 544 22.21 -11.62 -0.77
CA ASP A 544 22.46 -10.24 -0.34
C ASP A 544 21.72 -9.20 -1.21
N GLN A 545 21.22 -9.63 -2.36
CA GLN A 545 20.48 -8.77 -3.28
C GLN A 545 18.98 -9.01 -3.16
N ARG A 546 18.21 -8.01 -3.59
CA ARG A 546 16.76 -8.13 -3.71
C ARG A 546 16.38 -9.19 -4.76
N ASP A 547 15.38 -10.00 -4.47
CA ASP A 547 14.72 -10.88 -5.44
C ASP A 547 13.21 -10.62 -5.54
N ASP A 548 12.55 -11.27 -6.51
CA ASP A 548 11.14 -11.09 -6.77
C ASP A 548 10.23 -11.98 -5.89
N GLN A 549 10.80 -12.80 -4.99
CA GLN A 549 10.08 -13.71 -4.12
C GLN A 549 9.91 -13.13 -2.71
N VAL A 550 11.02 -12.71 -2.10
CA VAL A 550 11.06 -12.22 -0.72
C VAL A 550 11.42 -10.73 -0.62
N GLY A 551 11.56 -10.06 -1.75
CA GLY A 551 11.98 -8.67 -1.79
C GLY A 551 13.40 -8.51 -1.25
N TRP A 552 13.56 -7.64 -0.24
CA TRP A 552 14.86 -7.41 0.42
C TRP A 552 15.11 -8.36 1.60
N GLY A 553 14.14 -9.19 1.98
CA GLY A 553 14.22 -10.16 3.07
C GLY A 553 13.13 -9.98 4.13
N LEU A 554 13.28 -10.69 5.24
CA LEU A 554 12.35 -10.69 6.37
C LEU A 554 12.51 -9.41 7.20
N ILE A 555 11.42 -8.76 7.55
CA ILE A 555 11.42 -7.61 8.46
C ILE A 555 12.10 -7.96 9.80
N ASP A 556 12.94 -7.05 10.28
CA ASP A 556 13.57 -7.12 11.60
C ASP A 556 13.27 -5.81 12.37
N PRO A 557 12.29 -5.79 13.27
CA PRO A 557 11.88 -4.56 13.95
C PRO A 557 12.99 -3.91 14.77
N ALA A 558 13.83 -4.71 15.42
CA ALA A 558 14.93 -4.18 16.23
C ALA A 558 16.02 -3.52 15.35
N ALA A 559 16.37 -4.18 14.24
CA ALA A 559 17.31 -3.62 13.27
C ALA A 559 16.73 -2.37 12.57
N ALA A 560 15.42 -2.36 12.27
CA ALA A 560 14.74 -1.23 11.68
C ALA A 560 14.74 0.01 12.58
N LEU A 561 14.44 -0.15 13.87
CA LEU A 561 14.53 0.93 14.86
C LEU A 561 15.96 1.48 14.95
N ALA A 562 16.96 0.61 15.05
CA ALA A 562 18.36 1.01 15.10
C ALA A 562 18.83 1.76 13.84
N GLU A 563 18.41 1.30 12.64
CA GLU A 563 18.74 1.96 11.37
C GLU A 563 18.08 3.34 11.27
N LEU A 564 16.83 3.46 11.72
CA LEU A 564 16.14 4.75 11.71
C LEU A 564 16.79 5.75 12.67
N ASP A 565 17.10 5.33 13.91
CA ASP A 565 17.82 6.16 14.88
C ASP A 565 19.18 6.63 14.33
N ALA A 566 19.93 5.73 13.67
CA ALA A 566 21.20 6.07 13.04
C ALA A 566 21.06 7.07 11.88
N ARG A 567 19.99 6.98 11.08
CA ARG A 567 19.70 7.96 10.01
C ARG A 567 19.45 9.35 10.57
N ILE A 568 18.67 9.45 11.64
CA ILE A 568 18.35 10.73 12.26
C ILE A 568 19.61 11.34 12.89
N ALA A 569 20.42 10.53 13.61
CA ALA A 569 21.68 11.00 14.17
C ALA A 569 22.66 11.51 13.10
N ASP A 570 22.83 10.77 12.00
CA ASP A 570 23.69 11.19 10.89
C ASP A 570 23.20 12.50 10.22
N SER A 571 21.88 12.67 10.10
CA SER A 571 21.29 13.92 9.56
C SER A 571 21.53 15.12 10.46
N ALA A 572 21.43 14.94 11.79
CA ALA A 572 21.72 16.00 12.76
C ALA A 572 23.20 16.45 12.70
N VAL A 573 24.13 15.49 12.57
CA VAL A 573 25.56 15.79 12.40
C VAL A 573 25.84 16.57 11.11
N ALA A 574 25.19 16.19 10.01
CA ALA A 574 25.34 16.88 8.73
C ALA A 574 24.84 18.35 8.76
N THR A 575 23.82 18.64 9.56
CA THR A 575 23.25 19.97 9.72
C THR A 575 24.10 20.88 10.62
N THR A 576 24.85 20.30 11.56
CA THR A 576 25.73 21.03 12.49
C THR A 576 27.16 21.20 11.97
N ALA A 577 27.57 20.49 10.91
CA ALA A 577 28.85 20.71 10.28
C ALA A 577 28.91 22.13 9.67
N PRO A 578 29.94 22.95 9.99
CA PRO A 578 30.08 24.27 9.38
C PRO A 578 30.14 24.09 7.86
N ALA A 579 29.40 24.91 7.15
CA ALA A 579 29.43 24.94 5.68
C ALA A 579 30.91 25.00 5.27
N ALA A 580 31.36 24.01 4.48
CA ALA A 580 32.71 24.02 3.96
C ALA A 580 32.95 25.39 3.32
N ALA A 581 34.00 26.07 3.76
CA ALA A 581 34.38 27.35 3.18
C ALA A 581 34.37 27.23 1.66
N PRO A 582 33.79 28.15 0.91
CA PRO A 582 33.78 28.09 -0.54
C PRO A 582 35.22 27.89 -1.02
N ALA A 583 35.43 26.91 -1.87
CA ALA A 583 36.73 26.65 -2.47
C ALA A 583 37.26 28.00 -3.01
N PRO A 584 38.55 28.32 -2.78
CA PRO A 584 39.11 29.55 -3.26
C PRO A 584 38.86 29.64 -4.78
N VAL A 585 38.17 30.70 -5.17
CA VAL A 585 37.92 31.01 -6.57
C VAL A 585 39.28 31.05 -7.27
N PRO A 586 39.51 30.27 -8.33
CA PRO A 586 40.79 30.33 -9.05
C PRO A 586 41.00 31.76 -9.48
N VAL A 587 42.08 32.40 -8.96
CA VAL A 587 42.51 33.70 -9.39
C VAL A 587 42.76 33.59 -10.89
N PRO A 588 42.08 34.38 -11.75
CA PRO A 588 42.35 34.33 -13.18
C PRO A 588 43.81 34.66 -13.39
N ALA A 589 44.54 33.80 -14.12
CA ALA A 589 45.89 34.03 -14.52
C ALA A 589 46.00 35.40 -15.21
N PRO A 590 47.10 36.20 -14.96
CA PRO A 590 47.25 37.49 -15.58
C PRO A 590 47.21 37.35 -17.10
N ARG A 591 46.30 38.08 -17.74
CA ARG A 591 46.24 38.15 -19.20
C ARG A 591 47.56 38.65 -19.70
N VAL A 592 48.31 37.79 -20.37
CA VAL A 592 49.46 38.19 -21.20
C VAL A 592 48.89 39.06 -22.33
N ALA A 593 49.29 40.31 -22.37
CA ALA A 593 48.93 41.24 -23.44
C ALA A 593 49.30 40.62 -24.80
N PRO A 594 48.48 40.71 -25.83
CA PRO A 594 48.84 40.23 -27.14
C PRO A 594 50.05 41.03 -27.69
N ALA A 595 51.09 40.30 -28.10
CA ALA A 595 52.24 40.89 -28.78
C ALA A 595 51.76 41.65 -30.02
N THR A 596 52.18 42.91 -30.13
CA THR A 596 51.95 43.81 -31.26
C THR A 596 52.47 43.17 -32.53
N GLU A 597 51.60 42.72 -33.40
CA GLU A 597 51.87 42.19 -34.72
C GLU A 597 52.42 43.31 -35.60
N GLN A 598 53.72 43.29 -35.89
CA GLN A 598 54.35 44.21 -36.84
C GLN A 598 53.83 43.87 -38.26
N ARG A 599 53.10 44.82 -38.86
CA ARG A 599 52.67 44.75 -40.26
C ARG A 599 53.88 44.54 -41.19
N PRO A 600 53.87 43.61 -42.12
CA PRO A 600 54.89 43.50 -43.16
C PRO A 600 54.81 44.68 -44.11
N LYS A 601 55.98 45.29 -44.38
CA LYS A 601 56.12 46.37 -45.38
C LYS A 601 55.76 45.84 -46.78
N THR A 602 54.82 46.54 -47.42
CA THR A 602 54.38 46.34 -48.80
C THR A 602 55.54 46.58 -49.76
N LEU A 603 55.91 45.58 -50.55
CA LEU A 603 56.79 45.69 -51.70
C LEU A 603 56.07 46.36 -52.89
N PRO A 604 56.70 47.25 -53.68
CA PRO A 604 56.08 47.93 -54.81
C PRO A 604 55.85 46.99 -56.01
N ARG A 605 54.67 47.14 -56.62
CA ARG A 605 54.33 46.47 -57.86
C ARG A 605 55.17 46.91 -59.06
N PRO A 606 55.57 46.03 -59.95
CA PRO A 606 56.24 46.41 -61.20
C PRO A 606 55.20 47.01 -62.19
N VAL A 607 55.60 48.10 -62.80
CA VAL A 607 54.91 48.76 -63.90
C VAL A 607 55.16 47.95 -65.16
N THR A 608 54.08 47.44 -65.80
CA THR A 608 54.17 46.94 -67.18
C THR A 608 53.65 47.98 -68.13
N ALA A 609 54.50 48.42 -69.01
CA ALA A 609 54.18 49.27 -70.15
C ALA A 609 53.52 48.44 -71.26
N LYS A 610 52.61 49.05 -71.95
CA LYS A 610 51.74 48.85 -73.10
C LYS A 610 50.44 48.11 -72.91
#